data_41fe0541997f5827874092f622471dee
#
_entry.id   41fe0541997f5827874092f622471dee
#
_cell.length_a   1.000
_cell.length_b   1.000
_cell.length_c   1.000
_cell.angle_alpha   90.00
_cell.angle_beta   90.00
_cell.angle_gamma   90.00
#
_symmetry.space_group_name_H-M   'P 1'
#
loop_
_entity.id
_entity.type
_entity.pdbx_description
1 polymer ?
#
loop_
_entity_poly.entity_id
_entity_poly.type
_entity_poly.pdbx_seq_one_letter_code
_entity_poly.pdbx_strand_id
1 'polypeptide(L)'
;MSRRRRVTSPTACWWWRDGIIKAFGAFAEVSPRHSGIDITHIRDRLILPGFIDGHIHFPQTRVLGAYGEQLLPWLQMWVYPEELKYKDRNYARDGAKRFFDNLLASGTTTCQSFTSSSPVCTEELFDEAARRNMRIIAGLTGIDRNAPAEFVDTPDNFYRDSKQLIERYHRQGRNLYAITPRFAFGASEDLLRRCEQLKQEHPDCWGQHAYLGESERVSWCAGTASGLQRLSRRL
;
A
#
# COMPACT_ATOMS: atom_id res chain seq x y z
N MET A 1 -2.38 -19.56 -23.96
CA MET A 1 -1.47 -19.10 -22.88
C MET A 1 -0.04 -19.18 -23.36
N SER A 2 0.56 -18.08 -23.78
CA SER A 2 1.94 -18.03 -24.28
C SER A 2 2.90 -18.10 -23.09
N ARG A 3 3.69 -19.16 -23.02
CA ARG A 3 4.80 -19.28 -22.06
C ARG A 3 5.82 -18.21 -22.40
N ARG A 4 5.89 -17.13 -21.63
CA ARG A 4 7.00 -16.18 -21.71
C ARG A 4 8.29 -16.91 -21.31
N ARG A 5 9.18 -17.13 -22.26
CA ARG A 5 10.52 -17.64 -22.00
C ARG A 5 11.25 -16.69 -21.06
N ARG A 6 11.72 -17.19 -19.91
CA ARG A 6 12.74 -16.50 -19.12
C ARG A 6 14.01 -16.45 -19.98
N VAL A 7 14.36 -15.28 -20.45
CA VAL A 7 15.65 -15.06 -21.10
C VAL A 7 16.64 -14.73 -20.00
N THR A 8 17.39 -15.74 -19.53
CA THR A 8 18.59 -15.52 -18.73
C THR A 8 19.76 -15.41 -19.70
N SER A 9 20.24 -14.19 -19.88
CA SER A 9 21.50 -13.97 -20.61
C SER A 9 22.62 -13.70 -19.60
N PRO A 10 23.76 -14.40 -19.67
CA PRO A 10 24.89 -14.15 -18.77
C PRO A 10 25.49 -12.74 -18.93
N THR A 11 25.10 -12.01 -19.96
CA THR A 11 25.56 -10.64 -20.26
C THR A 11 24.39 -9.75 -20.67
N ALA A 12 23.34 -9.69 -19.83
CA ALA A 12 22.23 -8.81 -20.10
C ALA A 12 22.62 -7.32 -19.92
N CYS A 13 22.19 -6.49 -20.86
CA CYS A 13 22.35 -5.05 -20.81
C CYS A 13 20.98 -4.38 -20.68
N TRP A 14 20.89 -3.45 -19.77
CA TRP A 14 19.72 -2.60 -19.57
C TRP A 14 20.12 -1.17 -19.87
N TRP A 15 19.38 -0.51 -20.72
CA TRP A 15 19.49 0.92 -20.91
C TRP A 15 18.20 1.59 -20.47
N TRP A 16 18.34 2.56 -19.60
CA TRP A 16 17.18 3.35 -19.13
C TRP A 16 17.50 4.85 -19.23
N ARG A 17 16.46 5.62 -19.39
CA ARG A 17 16.50 7.08 -19.43
C ARG A 17 15.24 7.61 -18.73
N ASP A 18 15.42 8.58 -17.85
CA ASP A 18 14.30 9.21 -17.11
C ASP A 18 13.42 8.19 -16.37
N GLY A 19 14.04 7.19 -15.74
CA GLY A 19 13.35 6.14 -14.98
C GLY A 19 12.63 5.09 -15.83
N ILE A 20 12.78 5.12 -17.16
CA ILE A 20 12.13 4.19 -18.09
C ILE A 20 13.16 3.34 -18.81
N ILE A 21 12.95 2.01 -18.82
CA ILE A 21 13.76 1.07 -19.58
C ILE A 21 13.49 1.30 -21.07
N LYS A 22 14.53 1.71 -21.82
CA LYS A 22 14.48 2.00 -23.24
C LYS A 22 14.94 0.83 -24.11
N ALA A 23 15.89 0.02 -23.59
CA ALA A 23 16.34 -1.19 -24.25
C ALA A 23 16.76 -2.25 -23.23
N PHE A 24 16.58 -3.50 -23.60
CA PHE A 24 17.03 -4.67 -22.87
C PHE A 24 17.43 -5.76 -23.85
N GLY A 25 18.55 -6.42 -23.61
CA GLY A 25 19.04 -7.52 -24.47
C GLY A 25 20.46 -7.93 -24.13
N ALA A 26 21.10 -8.68 -25.01
CA ALA A 26 22.51 -9.03 -24.86
C ALA A 26 23.39 -7.77 -24.94
N PHE A 27 24.45 -7.72 -24.15
CA PHE A 27 25.36 -6.55 -24.13
C PHE A 27 25.90 -6.24 -25.53
N ALA A 28 26.29 -7.26 -26.28
CA ALA A 28 26.81 -7.10 -27.63
C ALA A 28 25.81 -6.50 -28.65
N GLU A 29 24.51 -6.61 -28.38
CA GLU A 29 23.44 -6.09 -29.25
C GLU A 29 23.00 -4.67 -28.84
N VAL A 30 22.95 -4.40 -27.53
CA VAL A 30 22.43 -3.14 -26.99
C VAL A 30 23.52 -2.07 -26.93
N SER A 31 24.73 -2.40 -26.44
CA SER A 31 25.79 -1.43 -26.20
C SER A 31 26.24 -0.69 -27.47
N PRO A 32 26.41 -1.30 -28.64
CA PRO A 32 26.86 -0.57 -29.84
C PRO A 32 25.87 0.49 -30.34
N ARG A 33 24.57 0.32 -30.00
CA ARG A 33 23.50 1.26 -30.42
C ARG A 33 23.44 2.51 -29.53
N HIS A 34 24.22 2.53 -28.45
CA HIS A 34 24.19 3.56 -27.41
C HIS A 34 25.60 3.98 -27.02
N SER A 35 26.44 4.29 -28.01
CA SER A 35 27.82 4.77 -27.82
C SER A 35 27.83 6.12 -27.07
N GLY A 36 28.84 6.31 -26.21
CA GLY A 36 29.01 7.55 -25.44
C GLY A 36 28.22 7.63 -24.14
N ILE A 37 27.60 6.52 -23.71
CA ILE A 37 26.90 6.41 -22.42
C ILE A 37 27.80 5.68 -21.42
N ASP A 38 27.85 6.17 -20.19
CA ASP A 38 28.57 5.50 -19.10
C ASP A 38 27.95 4.15 -18.81
N ILE A 39 28.78 3.12 -18.73
CA ILE A 39 28.37 1.73 -18.50
C ILE A 39 28.82 1.31 -17.11
N THR A 40 27.85 0.89 -16.28
CA THR A 40 28.13 0.23 -15.00
C THR A 40 28.07 -1.27 -15.17
N HIS A 41 29.19 -1.95 -14.92
CA HIS A 41 29.26 -3.42 -14.95
C HIS A 41 28.95 -3.99 -13.58
N ILE A 42 27.86 -4.78 -13.47
CA ILE A 42 27.46 -5.49 -12.27
C ILE A 42 27.77 -6.98 -12.51
N ARG A 43 28.79 -7.51 -11.82
CA ARG A 43 29.23 -8.89 -11.96
C ARG A 43 28.66 -9.77 -10.84
N ASP A 44 28.39 -11.02 -11.16
CA ASP A 44 27.97 -12.06 -10.20
C ASP A 44 26.70 -11.68 -9.40
N ARG A 45 25.80 -10.91 -10.02
CA ARG A 45 24.54 -10.48 -9.44
C ARG A 45 23.39 -10.56 -10.44
N LEU A 46 22.19 -10.69 -9.93
CA LEU A 46 20.95 -10.59 -10.71
C LEU A 46 20.37 -9.19 -10.60
N ILE A 47 19.92 -8.65 -11.72
CA ILE A 47 19.09 -7.44 -11.74
C ILE A 47 17.64 -7.89 -11.88
N LEU A 48 16.82 -7.57 -10.91
CA LEU A 48 15.40 -7.92 -10.86
C LEU A 48 14.55 -6.64 -10.79
N PRO A 49 13.31 -6.67 -11.26
CA PRO A 49 12.34 -5.65 -10.89
C PRO A 49 12.22 -5.57 -9.38
N GLY A 50 11.97 -4.37 -8.84
CA GLY A 50 11.67 -4.20 -7.42
C GLY A 50 10.45 -5.03 -7.01
N PHE A 51 10.46 -5.54 -5.79
CA PHE A 51 9.35 -6.32 -5.25
C PHE A 51 8.11 -5.44 -5.06
N ILE A 52 6.95 -6.10 -5.14
CA ILE A 52 5.64 -5.50 -4.90
C ILE A 52 5.03 -6.21 -3.69
N ASP A 53 4.78 -5.46 -2.62
CA ASP A 53 4.07 -5.95 -1.46
C ASP A 53 2.59 -5.54 -1.56
N GLY A 54 1.71 -6.54 -1.72
CA GLY A 54 0.26 -6.33 -1.89
C GLY A 54 -0.50 -6.12 -0.58
N HIS A 55 0.13 -6.31 0.59
CA HIS A 55 -0.54 -6.14 1.88
C HIS A 55 0.45 -5.93 3.01
N ILE A 56 0.58 -4.69 3.45
CA ILE A 56 1.45 -4.29 4.56
C ILE A 56 0.78 -3.20 5.41
N HIS A 57 1.20 -3.04 6.65
CA HIS A 57 0.69 -2.02 7.57
C HIS A 57 1.80 -1.03 7.95
N PHE A 58 1.75 0.17 7.40
CA PHE A 58 2.70 1.24 7.66
C PHE A 58 2.89 1.54 9.16
N PRO A 59 1.83 1.77 9.95
CA PRO A 59 2.01 2.20 11.33
C PRO A 59 2.47 1.08 12.27
N GLN A 60 2.53 -0.18 11.79
CA GLN A 60 2.99 -1.32 12.59
C GLN A 60 4.50 -1.57 12.49
N THR A 61 5.24 -0.72 11.80
CA THR A 61 6.69 -0.88 11.58
C THR A 61 7.48 -1.01 12.90
N ARG A 62 7.00 -0.41 13.99
CA ARG A 62 7.69 -0.44 15.30
C ARG A 62 7.28 -1.61 16.19
N VAL A 63 6.25 -2.35 15.82
CA VAL A 63 5.78 -3.55 16.53
C VAL A 63 6.02 -4.84 15.74
N LEU A 64 6.90 -4.78 14.73
CA LEU A 64 7.34 -5.96 13.99
C LEU A 64 7.96 -6.98 14.96
N GLY A 65 7.46 -8.23 14.92
CA GLY A 65 7.94 -9.29 15.80
C GLY A 65 7.40 -9.24 17.22
N ALA A 66 6.52 -8.30 17.57
CA ALA A 66 5.84 -8.32 18.86
C ALA A 66 4.99 -9.59 18.99
N TYR A 67 5.22 -10.33 20.08
CA TYR A 67 4.53 -11.61 20.31
C TYR A 67 3.07 -11.42 20.72
N GLY A 68 2.20 -12.28 20.22
CA GLY A 68 0.80 -12.40 20.63
C GLY A 68 0.26 -13.79 20.32
N GLU A 69 -0.47 -14.38 21.26
CA GLU A 69 -1.07 -15.71 21.08
C GLU A 69 -2.27 -15.70 20.14
N GLN A 70 -3.05 -14.62 20.21
CA GLN A 70 -4.27 -14.43 19.42
C GLN A 70 -4.31 -13.05 18.80
N LEU A 71 -4.94 -12.92 17.63
CA LEU A 71 -4.95 -11.69 16.85
C LEU A 71 -5.62 -10.51 17.59
N LEU A 72 -6.81 -10.69 18.14
CA LEU A 72 -7.54 -9.58 18.77
C LEU A 72 -6.82 -9.04 20.03
N PRO A 73 -6.35 -9.88 20.98
CA PRO A 73 -5.51 -9.43 22.07
C PRO A 73 -4.21 -8.77 21.60
N TRP A 74 -3.59 -9.28 20.54
CA TRP A 74 -2.38 -8.67 19.94
C TRP A 74 -2.66 -7.28 19.38
N LEU A 75 -3.79 -7.08 18.68
CA LEU A 75 -4.22 -5.76 18.21
C LEU A 75 -4.39 -4.78 19.37
N GLN A 76 -5.02 -5.19 20.46
CA GLN A 76 -5.25 -4.34 21.63
C GLN A 76 -3.96 -4.01 22.40
N MET A 77 -3.06 -4.97 22.51
CA MET A 77 -1.83 -4.82 23.30
C MET A 77 -0.75 -4.01 22.58
N TRP A 78 -0.60 -4.22 21.29
CA TRP A 78 0.53 -3.67 20.53
C TRP A 78 0.11 -2.71 19.41
N VAL A 79 -0.88 -3.11 18.62
CA VAL A 79 -1.18 -2.42 17.37
C VAL A 79 -1.92 -1.10 17.60
N TYR A 80 -3.04 -1.12 18.29
CA TYR A 80 -3.82 0.10 18.53
C TYR A 80 -3.04 1.15 19.31
N PRO A 81 -2.32 0.82 20.41
CA PRO A 81 -1.49 1.79 21.10
C PRO A 81 -0.38 2.39 20.22
N GLU A 82 0.21 1.60 19.32
CA GLU A 82 1.22 2.11 18.41
C GLU A 82 0.61 2.99 17.31
N GLU A 83 -0.47 2.54 16.66
CA GLU A 83 -1.13 3.27 15.59
C GLU A 83 -1.71 4.61 16.07
N LEU A 84 -2.15 4.74 17.34
CA LEU A 84 -2.62 5.99 17.93
C LEU A 84 -1.54 7.08 17.97
N LYS A 85 -0.27 6.73 18.12
CA LYS A 85 0.84 7.68 18.11
C LYS A 85 0.99 8.41 16.78
N TYR A 86 0.50 7.81 15.70
CA TYR A 86 0.52 8.40 14.36
C TYR A 86 -0.49 9.54 14.16
N LYS A 87 -1.22 9.93 15.19
CA LYS A 87 -1.95 11.22 15.25
C LYS A 87 -1.00 12.40 15.38
N ASP A 88 0.18 12.20 15.99
CA ASP A 88 1.25 13.19 16.01
C ASP A 88 1.99 13.21 14.66
N ARG A 89 2.04 14.39 14.05
CA ARG A 89 2.62 14.58 12.72
C ARG A 89 4.12 14.25 12.65
N ASN A 90 4.88 14.61 13.68
CA ASN A 90 6.32 14.34 13.70
C ASN A 90 6.58 12.83 13.84
N TYR A 91 5.80 12.16 14.71
CA TYR A 91 5.87 10.72 14.87
C TYR A 91 5.51 9.98 13.56
N ALA A 92 4.44 10.40 12.88
CA ALA A 92 4.01 9.83 11.62
C ALA A 92 5.07 10.02 10.52
N ARG A 93 5.67 11.22 10.42
CA ARG A 93 6.74 11.55 9.48
C ARG A 93 7.98 10.68 9.70
N ASP A 94 8.44 10.55 10.93
CA ASP A 94 9.60 9.71 11.24
C ASP A 94 9.29 8.22 11.02
N GLY A 95 8.05 7.81 11.30
CA GLY A 95 7.56 6.48 10.97
C GLY A 95 7.58 6.21 9.47
N ALA A 96 7.14 7.17 8.65
CA ALA A 96 7.11 7.06 7.19
C ALA A 96 8.53 6.92 6.61
N LYS A 97 9.48 7.72 7.08
CA LYS A 97 10.90 7.58 6.68
C LYS A 97 11.43 6.18 6.95
N ARG A 98 11.24 5.68 8.17
CA ARG A 98 11.68 4.35 8.58
C ARG A 98 11.01 3.24 7.76
N PHE A 99 9.71 3.37 7.51
CA PHE A 99 8.95 2.41 6.71
C PHE A 99 9.53 2.27 5.30
N PHE A 100 9.74 3.37 4.60
CA PHE A 100 10.30 3.35 3.26
C PHE A 100 11.78 2.93 3.23
N ASP A 101 12.57 3.26 4.26
CA ASP A 101 13.94 2.76 4.38
C ASP A 101 13.96 1.22 4.46
N ASN A 102 13.07 0.63 5.26
CA ASN A 102 12.93 -0.82 5.39
C ASN A 102 12.47 -1.47 4.08
N LEU A 103 11.48 -0.88 3.39
CA LEU A 103 11.02 -1.38 2.09
C LEU A 103 12.15 -1.41 1.07
N LEU A 104 12.88 -0.31 0.93
CA LEU A 104 13.99 -0.21 -0.01
C LEU A 104 15.14 -1.16 0.35
N ALA A 105 15.47 -1.29 1.64
CA ALA A 105 16.48 -2.24 2.10
C ALA A 105 16.10 -3.70 1.78
N SER A 106 14.81 -4.00 1.71
CA SER A 106 14.27 -5.32 1.34
C SER A 106 14.03 -5.48 -0.17
N GLY A 107 14.34 -4.46 -0.98
CA GLY A 107 14.13 -4.48 -2.43
C GLY A 107 12.68 -4.23 -2.86
N THR A 108 11.79 -3.81 -1.96
CA THR A 108 10.40 -3.49 -2.26
C THR A 108 10.28 -2.05 -2.77
N THR A 109 9.72 -1.88 -3.96
CA THR A 109 9.59 -0.56 -4.64
C THR A 109 8.14 -0.12 -4.84
N THR A 110 7.19 -1.01 -4.58
CA THR A 110 5.76 -0.75 -4.65
C THR A 110 5.07 -1.47 -3.51
N CYS A 111 4.16 -0.82 -2.81
CA CYS A 111 3.34 -1.53 -1.83
C CYS A 111 1.92 -0.99 -1.78
N GLN A 112 1.01 -1.88 -1.33
CA GLN A 112 -0.34 -1.52 -0.91
C GLN A 112 -0.39 -1.58 0.61
N SER A 113 -0.58 -0.43 1.26
CA SER A 113 -0.43 -0.28 2.69
C SER A 113 -1.69 0.20 3.38
N PHE A 114 -2.01 -0.43 4.51
CA PHE A 114 -2.89 0.17 5.51
C PHE A 114 -2.17 1.32 6.22
N THR A 115 -2.93 2.36 6.55
CA THR A 115 -2.53 3.42 7.47
C THR A 115 -3.24 3.26 8.82
N SER A 116 -3.40 4.32 9.58
CA SER A 116 -4.27 4.33 10.77
C SER A 116 -5.59 5.04 10.47
N SER A 117 -6.45 5.18 11.49
CA SER A 117 -7.67 6.00 11.42
C SER A 117 -7.40 7.52 11.45
N SER A 118 -6.14 7.93 11.49
CA SER A 118 -5.74 9.35 11.47
C SER A 118 -5.41 9.82 10.05
N PRO A 119 -6.05 10.90 9.54
CA PRO A 119 -5.66 11.52 8.28
C PRO A 119 -4.19 11.91 8.23
N VAL A 120 -3.63 12.40 9.34
CA VAL A 120 -2.21 12.78 9.46
C VAL A 120 -1.27 11.61 9.12
N CYS A 121 -1.60 10.41 9.59
CA CYS A 121 -0.84 9.20 9.26
C CYS A 121 -0.79 8.95 7.74
N THR A 122 -1.92 9.11 7.07
CA THR A 122 -2.06 8.90 5.63
C THR A 122 -1.34 9.98 4.83
N GLU A 123 -1.45 11.25 5.26
CA GLU A 123 -0.76 12.39 4.65
C GLU A 123 0.76 12.19 4.66
N GLU A 124 1.36 11.92 5.83
CA GLU A 124 2.81 11.78 5.97
C GLU A 124 3.34 10.55 5.19
N LEU A 125 2.54 9.50 5.05
CA LEU A 125 2.90 8.37 4.19
C LEU A 125 2.97 8.78 2.72
N PHE A 126 1.95 9.48 2.20
CA PHE A 126 1.92 9.92 0.81
C PHE A 126 2.99 10.97 0.50
N ASP A 127 3.22 11.92 1.42
CA ASP A 127 4.25 12.96 1.27
C ASP A 127 5.66 12.32 1.21
N GLU A 128 5.95 11.34 2.05
CA GLU A 128 7.24 10.65 2.03
C GLU A 128 7.40 9.76 0.79
N ALA A 129 6.34 9.09 0.33
CA ALA A 129 6.35 8.32 -0.92
C ALA A 129 6.65 9.23 -2.12
N ALA A 130 6.01 10.41 -2.19
CA ALA A 130 6.23 11.38 -3.24
C ALA A 130 7.67 11.90 -3.23
N ARG A 131 8.22 12.23 -2.05
CA ARG A 131 9.60 12.69 -1.88
C ARG A 131 10.63 11.65 -2.40
N ARG A 132 10.33 10.35 -2.25
CA ARG A 132 11.18 9.25 -2.73
C ARG A 132 10.84 8.77 -4.14
N ASN A 133 9.82 9.33 -4.76
CA ASN A 133 9.28 8.87 -6.05
C ASN A 133 8.90 7.38 -6.04
N MET A 134 8.45 6.86 -4.89
CA MET A 134 7.99 5.48 -4.76
C MET A 134 6.50 5.34 -5.10
N ARG A 135 6.11 4.17 -5.62
CA ARG A 135 4.71 3.81 -5.84
C ARG A 135 4.11 3.33 -4.52
N ILE A 136 3.06 4.03 -4.07
CA ILE A 136 2.26 3.61 -2.91
C ILE A 136 0.78 3.59 -3.28
N ILE A 137 0.09 2.57 -2.80
CA ILE A 137 -1.37 2.45 -2.82
C ILE A 137 -1.78 2.39 -1.35
N ALA A 138 -2.48 3.43 -0.86
CA ALA A 138 -2.85 3.52 0.54
C ALA A 138 -4.11 4.36 0.72
N GLY A 139 -4.71 4.32 1.89
CA GLY A 139 -5.85 5.15 2.24
C GLY A 139 -6.09 5.18 3.73
N LEU A 140 -6.94 6.12 4.16
CA LEU A 140 -7.39 6.22 5.54
C LEU A 140 -8.05 4.91 5.96
N THR A 141 -7.64 4.36 7.10
CA THR A 141 -8.20 3.11 7.60
C THR A 141 -9.52 3.37 8.31
N GLY A 142 -10.61 2.87 7.73
CA GLY A 142 -11.96 2.98 8.29
C GLY A 142 -12.20 1.92 9.36
N ILE A 143 -12.52 2.37 10.56
CA ILE A 143 -12.92 1.53 11.69
C ILE A 143 -13.83 2.36 12.62
N ASP A 144 -15.04 1.89 12.88
CA ASP A 144 -16.05 2.60 13.65
C ASP A 144 -16.63 1.79 14.79
N ARG A 145 -16.13 0.57 15.03
CA ARG A 145 -16.55 -0.30 16.12
C ARG A 145 -15.45 -1.28 16.54
N ASN A 146 -15.62 -1.91 17.71
CA ASN A 146 -14.78 -3.00 18.22
C ASN A 146 -13.26 -2.66 18.31
N ALA A 147 -12.95 -1.39 18.57
CA ALA A 147 -11.62 -0.89 18.85
C ALA A 147 -11.66 0.15 19.97
N PRO A 148 -10.52 0.58 20.53
CA PRO A 148 -10.50 1.65 21.54
C PRO A 148 -11.20 2.92 21.04
N ALA A 149 -11.89 3.63 21.96
CA ALA A 149 -12.67 4.83 21.60
C ALA A 149 -11.83 5.90 20.88
N GLU A 150 -10.57 6.02 21.25
CA GLU A 150 -9.64 6.97 20.64
C GLU A 150 -9.21 6.58 19.21
N PHE A 151 -9.47 5.32 18.82
CA PHE A 151 -9.09 4.76 17.52
C PHE A 151 -10.26 4.74 16.53
N VAL A 152 -11.49 4.56 17.02
CA VAL A 152 -12.69 4.57 16.18
C VAL A 152 -13.04 5.98 15.69
N ASP A 153 -13.63 6.04 14.51
CA ASP A 153 -14.16 7.27 13.94
C ASP A 153 -15.57 7.04 13.39
N THR A 154 -16.31 8.10 13.14
CA THR A 154 -17.66 7.99 12.57
C THR A 154 -17.57 7.71 11.06
N PRO A 155 -18.56 7.02 10.48
CA PRO A 155 -18.64 6.81 9.04
C PRO A 155 -18.62 8.12 8.24
N ASP A 156 -19.22 9.19 8.75
CA ASP A 156 -19.26 10.49 8.10
C ASP A 156 -17.91 11.21 8.11
N ASN A 157 -17.18 11.14 9.22
CA ASN A 157 -15.82 11.66 9.29
C ASN A 157 -14.89 10.88 8.36
N PHE A 158 -14.95 9.56 8.41
CA PHE A 158 -14.18 8.70 7.50
C PHE A 158 -14.43 9.07 6.02
N TYR A 159 -15.70 9.25 5.64
CA TYR A 159 -16.06 9.64 4.28
C TYR A 159 -15.49 11.02 3.91
N ARG A 160 -15.71 12.03 4.76
CA ARG A 160 -15.22 13.41 4.54
C ARG A 160 -13.69 13.43 4.38
N ASP A 161 -12.98 12.81 5.31
CA ASP A 161 -11.53 12.84 5.37
C ASP A 161 -10.91 12.00 4.24
N SER A 162 -11.53 10.86 3.89
CA SER A 162 -11.14 10.08 2.72
C SER A 162 -11.29 10.88 1.43
N LYS A 163 -12.38 11.61 1.27
CA LYS A 163 -12.61 12.46 0.09
C LYS A 163 -11.54 13.54 -0.06
N GLN A 164 -11.20 14.23 1.02
CA GLN A 164 -10.13 15.23 1.02
C GLN A 164 -8.76 14.62 0.67
N LEU A 165 -8.45 13.42 1.20
CA LEU A 165 -7.22 12.71 0.89
C LEU A 165 -7.18 12.22 -0.56
N ILE A 166 -8.31 11.77 -1.12
CA ILE A 166 -8.42 11.40 -2.54
C ILE A 166 -8.11 12.61 -3.41
N GLU A 167 -8.78 13.73 -3.18
CA GLU A 167 -8.61 14.97 -3.95
C GLU A 167 -7.15 15.47 -3.90
N ARG A 168 -6.48 15.31 -2.76
CA ARG A 168 -5.12 15.79 -2.57
C ARG A 168 -4.05 14.85 -3.12
N TYR A 169 -4.23 13.53 -3.01
CA TYR A 169 -3.13 12.58 -3.21
C TYR A 169 -3.36 11.57 -4.34
N HIS A 170 -4.62 11.27 -4.71
CA HIS A 170 -4.87 10.26 -5.73
C HIS A 170 -4.33 10.71 -7.09
N ARG A 171 -3.49 9.85 -7.72
CA ARG A 171 -2.80 10.14 -8.98
C ARG A 171 -1.83 11.34 -8.95
N GLN A 172 -1.45 11.81 -7.76
CA GLN A 172 -0.38 12.78 -7.63
C GLN A 172 0.97 12.04 -7.67
N GLY A 173 1.74 12.24 -8.74
CA GLY A 173 2.96 11.50 -8.98
C GLY A 173 2.70 9.99 -9.11
N ARG A 174 3.21 9.21 -8.14
CA ARG A 174 3.03 7.75 -8.09
C ARG A 174 2.04 7.29 -7.03
N ASN A 175 1.41 8.21 -6.31
CA ASN A 175 0.46 7.91 -5.26
C ASN A 175 -0.88 7.45 -5.84
N LEU A 176 -1.47 6.41 -5.26
CA LEU A 176 -2.81 5.94 -5.55
C LEU A 176 -3.58 5.76 -4.24
N TYR A 177 -4.80 6.29 -4.19
CA TYR A 177 -5.65 6.11 -3.02
C TYR A 177 -6.38 4.77 -3.06
N ALA A 178 -6.49 4.13 -1.88
CA ALA A 178 -7.32 2.95 -1.65
C ALA A 178 -8.39 3.25 -0.61
N ILE A 179 -9.64 2.93 -0.91
CA ILE A 179 -10.74 2.96 0.05
C ILE A 179 -10.55 1.75 0.96
N THR A 180 -10.34 1.99 2.26
CA THR A 180 -9.76 1.01 3.17
C THR A 180 -10.63 0.79 4.42
N PRO A 181 -11.79 0.09 4.35
CA PRO A 181 -12.41 -0.47 5.56
C PRO A 181 -11.46 -1.51 6.16
N ARG A 182 -11.18 -1.43 7.47
CA ARG A 182 -10.12 -2.24 8.07
C ARG A 182 -10.39 -3.75 7.98
N PHE A 183 -11.55 -4.18 8.45
CA PHE A 183 -12.03 -5.56 8.44
C PHE A 183 -13.50 -5.62 8.90
N ALA A 184 -14.19 -6.72 8.62
CA ALA A 184 -15.65 -6.83 8.88
C ALA A 184 -16.03 -6.62 10.35
N PHE A 185 -15.23 -7.12 11.31
CA PHE A 185 -15.48 -6.94 12.73
C PHE A 185 -15.38 -5.46 13.18
N GLY A 186 -14.50 -4.67 12.54
CA GLY A 186 -14.25 -3.26 12.86
C GLY A 186 -15.04 -2.25 12.03
N ALA A 187 -15.78 -2.70 11.02
CA ALA A 187 -16.56 -1.86 10.13
C ALA A 187 -18.06 -2.12 10.27
N SER A 188 -18.85 -1.08 10.54
CA SER A 188 -20.32 -1.17 10.51
C SER A 188 -20.84 -1.18 9.07
N GLU A 189 -22.13 -1.50 8.93
CA GLU A 189 -22.81 -1.40 7.63
C GLU A 189 -22.82 0.06 7.12
N ASP A 190 -22.95 1.04 8.01
CA ASP A 190 -22.92 2.45 7.62
C ASP A 190 -21.55 2.86 7.12
N LEU A 191 -20.46 2.41 7.74
CA LEU A 191 -19.11 2.62 7.23
C LEU A 191 -18.93 1.98 5.84
N LEU A 192 -19.45 0.77 5.64
CA LEU A 192 -19.37 0.10 4.33
C LEU A 192 -20.17 0.84 3.26
N ARG A 193 -21.35 1.40 3.60
CA ARG A 193 -22.12 2.28 2.69
C ARG A 193 -21.34 3.52 2.31
N ARG A 194 -20.59 4.13 3.24
CA ARG A 194 -19.70 5.25 2.93
C ARG A 194 -18.54 4.85 2.02
N CYS A 195 -17.98 3.66 2.21
CA CYS A 195 -16.98 3.11 1.29
C CYS A 195 -17.54 2.91 -0.13
N GLU A 196 -18.77 2.39 -0.24
CA GLU A 196 -19.46 2.22 -1.51
C GLU A 196 -19.72 3.58 -2.20
N GLN A 197 -20.18 4.57 -1.44
CA GLN A 197 -20.39 5.93 -1.95
C GLN A 197 -19.08 6.53 -2.48
N LEU A 198 -17.97 6.45 -1.73
CA LEU A 198 -16.65 6.89 -2.18
C LEU A 198 -16.24 6.16 -3.47
N LYS A 199 -16.52 4.87 -3.58
CA LYS A 199 -16.20 4.09 -4.78
C LYS A 199 -17.02 4.48 -6.00
N GLN A 200 -18.27 4.88 -5.80
CA GLN A 200 -19.14 5.39 -6.88
C GLN A 200 -18.67 6.78 -7.36
N GLU A 201 -18.27 7.64 -6.42
CA GLU A 201 -17.76 8.98 -6.73
C GLU A 201 -16.34 8.96 -7.34
N HIS A 202 -15.52 7.97 -6.93
CA HIS A 202 -14.12 7.80 -7.34
C HIS A 202 -13.87 6.37 -7.85
N PRO A 203 -14.40 6.01 -9.04
CA PRO A 203 -14.36 4.62 -9.53
C PRO A 203 -12.95 4.10 -9.83
N ASP A 204 -11.97 4.98 -9.97
CA ASP A 204 -10.57 4.67 -10.23
C ASP A 204 -9.74 4.47 -8.96
N CYS A 205 -10.28 4.77 -7.77
CA CYS A 205 -9.63 4.41 -6.51
C CYS A 205 -9.61 2.89 -6.31
N TRP A 206 -8.53 2.42 -5.67
CA TRP A 206 -8.39 1.02 -5.27
C TRP A 206 -9.31 0.69 -4.09
N GLY A 207 -9.53 -0.59 -3.85
CA GLY A 207 -10.16 -1.08 -2.62
C GLY A 207 -9.17 -1.93 -1.85
N GLN A 208 -9.17 -1.82 -0.53
CA GLN A 208 -8.33 -2.62 0.36
C GLN A 208 -9.14 -3.03 1.58
N HIS A 209 -8.98 -4.30 2.01
CA HIS A 209 -9.66 -4.85 3.16
C HIS A 209 -8.81 -5.96 3.77
N ALA A 210 -8.73 -6.04 5.11
CA ALA A 210 -8.07 -7.13 5.80
C ALA A 210 -9.07 -8.22 6.15
N TYR A 211 -8.67 -9.48 5.94
CA TYR A 211 -9.45 -10.67 6.31
C TYR A 211 -9.02 -11.21 7.68
N LEU A 212 -9.96 -11.57 8.53
CA LEU A 212 -9.71 -12.11 9.85
C LEU A 212 -10.45 -13.46 10.05
N GLY A 213 -9.86 -14.57 9.60
CA GLY A 213 -10.28 -15.91 10.01
C GLY A 213 -10.88 -16.80 8.92
N GLU A 214 -10.92 -18.11 9.19
CA GLU A 214 -11.30 -19.16 8.25
C GLU A 214 -12.81 -19.22 7.91
N SER A 215 -13.68 -18.59 8.68
CA SER A 215 -15.13 -18.67 8.51
C SER A 215 -15.74 -17.69 7.50
N GLU A 216 -15.00 -16.67 7.08
CA GLU A 216 -15.50 -15.67 6.14
C GLU A 216 -14.65 -15.65 4.86
N ARG A 217 -14.96 -16.52 3.92
CA ARG A 217 -14.44 -16.43 2.56
C ARG A 217 -15.05 -15.23 1.84
N VAL A 218 -14.56 -14.04 2.12
CA VAL A 218 -14.81 -12.87 1.30
C VAL A 218 -13.55 -12.57 0.49
N SER A 219 -13.48 -13.18 -0.67
CA SER A 219 -12.43 -12.89 -1.65
C SER A 219 -12.71 -11.51 -2.26
N TRP A 220 -11.97 -10.52 -1.80
CA TRP A 220 -11.85 -9.25 -2.49
C TRP A 220 -10.74 -9.36 -3.52
N CYS A 221 -11.09 -9.66 -4.76
CA CYS A 221 -10.18 -9.40 -5.86
C CYS A 221 -10.10 -7.89 -6.07
N ALA A 222 -8.89 -7.35 -5.97
CA ALA A 222 -8.59 -5.98 -6.33
C ALA A 222 -9.21 -5.66 -7.70
N GLY A 223 -10.12 -4.69 -7.76
CA GLY A 223 -10.51 -4.08 -9.03
C GLY A 223 -11.93 -4.21 -9.53
N THR A 224 -12.90 -4.79 -8.80
CA THR A 224 -14.28 -4.81 -9.30
C THR A 224 -15.32 -4.33 -8.28
N ALA A 225 -16.19 -3.41 -8.72
CA ALA A 225 -17.34 -2.90 -7.95
C ALA A 225 -18.31 -4.01 -7.43
N SER A 226 -18.24 -5.21 -8.02
CA SER A 226 -19.06 -6.37 -7.63
C SER A 226 -18.67 -6.99 -6.28
N GLY A 227 -17.52 -6.66 -5.72
CA GLY A 227 -17.06 -7.18 -4.42
C GLY A 227 -17.78 -6.54 -3.23
N LEU A 228 -18.02 -5.22 -3.26
CA LEU A 228 -18.73 -4.49 -2.19
C LEU A 228 -20.19 -4.92 -2.05
N GLN A 229 -20.88 -5.14 -3.17
CA GLN A 229 -22.27 -5.61 -3.17
C GLN A 229 -22.45 -7.03 -2.59
N ARG A 230 -21.42 -7.86 -2.59
CA ARG A 230 -21.51 -9.21 -2.01
C ARG A 230 -21.32 -9.22 -0.49
N LEU A 231 -20.60 -8.26 0.08
CA LEU A 231 -20.48 -8.09 1.53
C LEU A 231 -21.82 -7.68 2.18
N SER A 232 -22.51 -6.70 1.57
CA SER A 232 -23.79 -6.19 2.10
C SER A 232 -24.93 -7.21 2.07
N ARG A 233 -24.83 -8.29 1.29
CA ARG A 233 -25.86 -9.34 1.19
C ARG A 233 -25.61 -10.55 2.09
N ARG A 234 -24.50 -10.61 2.84
CA ARG A 234 -24.13 -11.75 3.70
C ARG A 234 -23.91 -11.40 5.18
N LEU A 235 -24.06 -10.11 5.55
CA LEU A 235 -24.17 -9.62 6.92
C LEU A 235 -25.64 -9.38 7.28
#